data_b7fb2fd3f54a96d718b82bffc7969237
#
_entry.id   b7fb2fd3f54a96d718b82bffc7969237
#
_cell.length_a   1.000
_cell.length_b   1.000
_cell.length_c   1.000
_cell.angle_alpha   90.00
_cell.angle_beta   90.00
_cell.angle_gamma   90.00
#
_symmetry.space_group_name_H-M   'P 1'
#
loop_
_entity.id
_entity.type
_entity.pdbx_description
1 polymer ?
#
loop_
_entity_poly.entity_id
_entity_poly.type
_entity_poly.pdbx_seq_one_letter_code
_entity_poly.pdbx_strand_id
1 'polypeptide(L)'
;MDAVMSTTSGSASVWLFLLFGFLQLLKLSGNVEGDALNALKSNLVDPNNVLQSWDPTLVNPCTWFHVTCNSENSVTRVDLGNANLSGQLVSQLGVLSNLQYLELYSNNITGNIPAELGTLTNLVSLDLYLNSLRGTIPDTLSKLEKLRFLRLNNNSLTGNIPMALTKIQSLQVLDLSNNNLTGDIPVNGSFSLFTPISYNNNPFLKALPASPPSSVPSTPPSSPATLSLFLSPPSVC
;
A
#
# COMPACT_ATOMS: atom_id res chain seq x y z
N MET A 1 -77.62 14.77 30.80
CA MET A 1 -76.33 14.62 31.47
C MET A 1 -75.47 13.75 30.55
N ASP A 2 -74.83 14.36 29.60
CA ASP A 2 -74.09 13.66 28.54
C ASP A 2 -72.63 13.75 28.85
N ALA A 3 -72.05 12.58 29.04
CA ALA A 3 -70.60 12.44 29.24
C ALA A 3 -69.90 12.32 27.87
N VAL A 4 -69.09 13.33 27.52
CA VAL A 4 -68.27 13.37 26.31
C VAL A 4 -67.09 12.44 26.51
N MET A 5 -67.01 11.37 25.74
CA MET A 5 -65.80 10.59 25.56
C MET A 5 -64.82 11.31 24.62
N SER A 6 -63.71 11.78 25.16
CA SER A 6 -62.60 12.34 24.41
C SER A 6 -61.68 11.17 23.94
N THR A 7 -61.63 10.96 22.65
CA THR A 7 -60.77 9.94 22.04
C THR A 7 -59.34 10.48 21.86
N THR A 8 -58.38 9.93 22.58
CA THR A 8 -56.95 10.17 22.38
C THR A 8 -56.41 9.31 21.22
N SER A 9 -56.59 9.79 19.97
CA SER A 9 -56.06 9.07 18.77
C SER A 9 -54.73 9.64 18.25
N GLY A 10 -54.09 10.55 18.98
CA GLY A 10 -52.91 11.28 18.50
C GLY A 10 -51.54 10.60 18.76
N SER A 11 -51.46 9.67 19.72
CA SER A 11 -50.17 9.13 20.14
C SER A 11 -49.62 7.99 19.26
N ALA A 12 -50.49 7.16 18.72
CA ALA A 12 -50.07 6.00 17.91
C ALA A 12 -49.48 6.43 16.56
N SER A 13 -50.00 7.47 15.93
CA SER A 13 -49.51 7.97 14.65
C SER A 13 -48.12 8.60 14.77
N VAL A 14 -47.85 9.32 15.86
CA VAL A 14 -46.52 9.94 16.09
C VAL A 14 -45.46 8.88 16.30
N TRP A 15 -45.76 7.79 17.02
CA TRP A 15 -44.82 6.68 17.20
C TRP A 15 -44.55 5.91 15.91
N LEU A 16 -45.53 5.74 15.04
CA LEU A 16 -45.33 5.13 13.71
C LEU A 16 -44.42 5.99 12.81
N PHE A 17 -44.58 7.31 12.81
CA PHE A 17 -43.69 8.19 12.03
C PHE A 17 -42.28 8.24 12.58
N LEU A 18 -42.09 8.19 13.90
CA LEU A 18 -40.76 8.09 14.53
C LEU A 18 -40.09 6.75 14.25
N LEU A 19 -40.82 5.63 14.31
CA LEU A 19 -40.32 4.31 13.96
C LEU A 19 -39.96 4.20 12.46
N PHE A 20 -40.81 4.77 11.58
CA PHE A 20 -40.52 4.81 10.13
C PHE A 20 -39.34 5.70 9.83
N GLY A 21 -39.20 6.87 10.48
CA GLY A 21 -38.02 7.72 10.37
C GLY A 21 -36.74 7.06 10.89
N PHE A 22 -36.83 6.33 11.98
CA PHE A 22 -35.69 5.56 12.53
C PHE A 22 -35.31 4.35 11.65
N LEU A 23 -36.29 3.67 11.04
CA LEU A 23 -36.03 2.62 10.04
C LEU A 23 -35.41 3.18 8.75
N GLN A 24 -35.78 4.39 8.33
CA GLN A 24 -35.15 5.06 7.18
C GLN A 24 -33.71 5.47 7.50
N LEU A 25 -33.42 5.90 8.74
CA LEU A 25 -32.07 6.21 9.20
C LEU A 25 -31.18 4.94 9.29
N LEU A 26 -31.76 3.79 9.65
CA LEU A 26 -31.06 2.50 9.66
C LEU A 26 -30.82 1.96 8.23
N LYS A 27 -31.62 2.35 7.24
CA LYS A 27 -31.38 2.04 5.83
C LYS A 27 -30.27 2.87 5.19
N LEU A 28 -29.80 3.94 5.82
CA LEU A 28 -28.74 4.81 5.32
C LEU A 28 -27.34 4.43 5.81
N SER A 29 -27.20 3.35 6.57
CA SER A 29 -25.90 2.75 6.83
C SER A 29 -25.56 1.80 5.67
N GLY A 30 -25.30 2.39 4.49
CA GLY A 30 -24.62 1.66 3.41
C GLY A 30 -23.30 1.11 3.93
N ASN A 31 -22.84 -0.01 3.41
CA ASN A 31 -21.51 -0.51 3.75
C ASN A 31 -20.47 0.45 3.17
N VAL A 32 -19.88 1.28 4.02
CA VAL A 32 -18.90 2.33 3.65
C VAL A 32 -17.74 1.73 2.84
N GLU A 33 -17.34 0.49 3.13
CA GLU A 33 -16.29 -0.21 2.38
C GLU A 33 -16.77 -0.60 0.99
N GLY A 34 -18.02 -1.08 0.86
CA GLY A 34 -18.66 -1.37 -0.42
C GLY A 34 -18.80 -0.11 -1.28
N ASP A 35 -19.21 1.01 -0.67
CA ASP A 35 -19.33 2.30 -1.36
C ASP A 35 -17.96 2.79 -1.87
N ALA A 36 -16.89 2.63 -1.08
CA ALA A 36 -15.54 3.00 -1.48
C ALA A 36 -15.03 2.15 -2.65
N LEU A 37 -15.28 0.85 -2.63
CA LEU A 37 -14.90 -0.06 -3.72
C LEU A 37 -15.74 0.22 -4.99
N ASN A 38 -17.01 0.56 -4.85
CA ASN A 38 -17.83 1.00 -5.98
C ASN A 38 -17.37 2.33 -6.57
N ALA A 39 -16.91 3.26 -5.74
CA ALA A 39 -16.29 4.49 -6.22
C ALA A 39 -15.02 4.17 -7.02
N LEU A 40 -14.19 3.21 -6.56
CA LEU A 40 -13.05 2.75 -7.34
C LEU A 40 -13.49 2.13 -8.67
N LYS A 41 -14.43 1.16 -8.65
CA LYS A 41 -14.97 0.54 -9.87
C LYS A 41 -15.46 1.57 -10.89
N SER A 42 -16.18 2.59 -10.42
CA SER A 42 -16.74 3.63 -11.29
C SER A 42 -15.68 4.54 -11.93
N ASN A 43 -14.47 4.60 -11.36
CA ASN A 43 -13.33 5.35 -11.90
C ASN A 43 -12.38 4.49 -12.73
N LEU A 44 -12.62 3.18 -12.81
CA LEU A 44 -11.82 2.26 -13.60
C LEU A 44 -12.56 1.87 -14.87
N VAL A 45 -11.80 1.68 -15.94
CA VAL A 45 -12.22 1.00 -17.16
C VAL A 45 -11.77 -0.45 -17.06
N ASP A 46 -12.70 -1.37 -17.17
CA ASP A 46 -12.50 -2.80 -16.97
C ASP A 46 -12.89 -3.59 -18.24
N PRO A 47 -12.00 -3.68 -19.24
CA PRO A 47 -12.29 -4.34 -20.49
C PRO A 47 -12.46 -5.87 -20.37
N ASN A 48 -11.93 -6.44 -19.29
CA ASN A 48 -11.94 -7.90 -19.06
C ASN A 48 -13.04 -8.33 -18.09
N ASN A 49 -13.88 -7.39 -17.62
CA ASN A 49 -14.99 -7.65 -16.68
C ASN A 49 -14.54 -8.32 -15.36
N VAL A 50 -13.33 -8.03 -14.89
CA VAL A 50 -12.81 -8.57 -13.61
C VAL A 50 -13.59 -8.06 -12.40
N LEU A 51 -14.21 -6.87 -12.53
CA LEU A 51 -15.02 -6.24 -11.50
C LEU A 51 -16.54 -6.55 -11.67
N GLN A 52 -16.90 -7.53 -12.48
CA GLN A 52 -18.31 -7.86 -12.76
C GLN A 52 -19.11 -8.19 -11.49
N SER A 53 -18.47 -8.91 -10.55
CA SER A 53 -19.11 -9.31 -9.29
C SER A 53 -19.30 -8.15 -8.30
N TRP A 54 -18.69 -6.99 -8.54
CA TRP A 54 -18.80 -5.81 -7.67
C TRP A 54 -20.15 -5.13 -7.92
N ASP A 55 -21.16 -5.64 -7.28
CA ASP A 55 -22.54 -5.16 -7.41
C ASP A 55 -22.88 -4.23 -6.24
N PRO A 56 -23.14 -2.93 -6.50
CA PRO A 56 -23.47 -1.95 -5.47
C PRO A 56 -24.79 -2.24 -4.73
N THR A 57 -25.63 -3.12 -5.27
CA THR A 57 -26.87 -3.54 -4.59
C THR A 57 -26.60 -4.55 -3.47
N LEU A 58 -25.43 -5.21 -3.49
CA LEU A 58 -25.01 -6.13 -2.44
C LEU A 58 -24.38 -5.34 -1.28
N VAL A 59 -24.96 -5.47 -0.10
CA VAL A 59 -24.52 -4.75 1.11
C VAL A 59 -23.11 -5.15 1.54
N ASN A 60 -22.65 -6.36 1.20
CA ASN A 60 -21.39 -6.90 1.69
C ASN A 60 -20.39 -7.15 0.54
N PRO A 61 -19.29 -6.37 0.46
CA PRO A 61 -18.28 -6.56 -0.58
C PRO A 61 -17.45 -7.84 -0.43
N CYS A 62 -17.59 -8.56 0.68
CA CYS A 62 -16.82 -9.78 0.95
C CYS A 62 -17.21 -10.97 0.06
N THR A 63 -18.28 -10.83 -0.72
CA THR A 63 -18.67 -11.82 -1.74
C THR A 63 -18.13 -11.48 -3.14
N TRP A 64 -17.47 -10.33 -3.29
CA TRP A 64 -16.95 -9.88 -4.57
C TRP A 64 -15.62 -10.56 -4.87
N PHE A 65 -15.40 -10.94 -6.12
CA PHE A 65 -14.09 -11.44 -6.56
C PHE A 65 -13.03 -10.39 -6.32
N HIS A 66 -11.81 -10.83 -6.02
CA HIS A 66 -10.67 -9.96 -5.73
C HIS A 66 -10.74 -9.18 -4.41
N VAL A 67 -11.78 -9.41 -3.59
CA VAL A 67 -11.93 -8.85 -2.25
C VAL A 67 -11.83 -9.96 -1.22
N THR A 68 -11.03 -9.76 -0.19
CA THR A 68 -10.94 -10.66 0.97
C THR A 68 -11.29 -9.89 2.23
N CYS A 69 -12.06 -10.52 3.11
CA CYS A 69 -12.45 -9.94 4.39
C CYS A 69 -11.95 -10.77 5.57
N ASN A 70 -12.00 -10.16 6.76
CA ASN A 70 -11.81 -10.85 8.03
C ASN A 70 -13.14 -11.49 8.53
N SER A 71 -13.10 -12.12 9.69
CA SER A 71 -14.28 -12.73 10.34
C SER A 71 -15.38 -11.73 10.71
N GLU A 72 -15.08 -10.45 10.75
CA GLU A 72 -16.02 -9.35 11.05
C GLU A 72 -16.61 -8.73 9.79
N ASN A 73 -16.38 -9.36 8.61
CA ASN A 73 -16.78 -8.86 7.28
C ASN A 73 -16.19 -7.49 6.93
N SER A 74 -15.01 -7.17 7.42
CA SER A 74 -14.27 -5.97 7.00
C SER A 74 -13.21 -6.33 5.96
N VAL A 75 -13.06 -5.49 4.93
CA VAL A 75 -12.14 -5.69 3.82
C VAL A 75 -10.68 -5.64 4.30
N THR A 76 -9.93 -6.70 4.04
CA THR A 76 -8.51 -6.82 4.39
C THR A 76 -7.58 -6.88 3.20
N ARG A 77 -8.08 -7.29 2.02
CA ARG A 77 -7.31 -7.34 0.77
C ARG A 77 -8.17 -6.93 -0.41
N VAL A 78 -7.58 -6.16 -1.29
CA VAL A 78 -8.06 -5.90 -2.65
C VAL A 78 -6.91 -6.26 -3.60
N ASP A 79 -7.13 -7.30 -4.43
CA ASP A 79 -6.12 -7.82 -5.36
C ASP A 79 -6.62 -7.75 -6.79
N LEU A 80 -6.18 -6.71 -7.49
CA LEU A 80 -6.51 -6.41 -8.89
C LEU A 80 -5.23 -6.35 -9.74
N GLY A 81 -4.19 -7.08 -9.34
CA GLY A 81 -2.95 -7.17 -10.11
C GLY A 81 -3.15 -7.81 -11.48
N ASN A 82 -2.49 -7.25 -12.50
CA ASN A 82 -2.50 -7.76 -13.87
C ASN A 82 -3.91 -7.96 -14.47
N ALA A 83 -4.81 -7.02 -14.20
CA ALA A 83 -6.23 -7.08 -14.56
C ALA A 83 -6.58 -6.27 -15.82
N ASN A 84 -5.59 -5.64 -16.47
CA ASN A 84 -5.78 -4.77 -17.64
C ASN A 84 -6.71 -3.57 -17.37
N LEU A 85 -6.72 -3.10 -16.13
CA LEU A 85 -7.53 -1.96 -15.70
C LEU A 85 -6.86 -0.64 -16.10
N SER A 86 -7.68 0.37 -16.40
CA SER A 86 -7.22 1.75 -16.57
C SER A 86 -8.14 2.71 -15.82
N GLY A 87 -7.75 3.98 -15.72
CA GLY A 87 -8.50 4.98 -14.96
C GLY A 87 -7.67 5.54 -13.82
N GLN A 88 -8.28 5.87 -12.69
CA GLN A 88 -7.60 6.54 -11.58
C GLN A 88 -7.99 5.94 -10.22
N LEU A 89 -7.06 6.02 -9.26
CA LEU A 89 -7.34 5.73 -7.86
C LEU A 89 -8.24 6.81 -7.27
N VAL A 90 -9.00 6.45 -6.24
CA VAL A 90 -9.96 7.34 -5.57
C VAL A 90 -9.62 7.52 -4.10
N SER A 91 -9.90 8.70 -3.56
CA SER A 91 -9.66 9.04 -2.14
C SER A 91 -10.51 8.20 -1.18
N GLN A 92 -11.67 7.74 -1.64
CA GLN A 92 -12.59 6.89 -0.87
C GLN A 92 -11.92 5.59 -0.37
N LEU A 93 -10.87 5.11 -1.03
CA LEU A 93 -10.12 3.94 -0.53
C LEU A 93 -9.59 4.12 0.89
N GLY A 94 -9.37 5.37 1.34
CA GLY A 94 -8.91 5.68 2.68
C GLY A 94 -9.85 5.27 3.82
N VAL A 95 -11.11 4.90 3.53
CA VAL A 95 -12.05 4.43 4.57
C VAL A 95 -11.91 2.93 4.90
N LEU A 96 -11.14 2.17 4.09
CA LEU A 96 -10.93 0.73 4.28
C LEU A 96 -9.98 0.47 5.46
N SER A 97 -10.38 0.83 6.67
CA SER A 97 -9.52 0.90 7.85
C SER A 97 -8.86 -0.43 8.25
N ASN A 98 -9.44 -1.58 7.86
CA ASN A 98 -8.89 -2.90 8.09
C ASN A 98 -8.03 -3.44 6.94
N LEU A 99 -7.85 -2.65 5.87
CA LEU A 99 -7.10 -3.07 4.69
C LEU A 99 -5.62 -3.32 5.04
N GLN A 100 -5.14 -4.50 4.66
CA GLN A 100 -3.76 -4.95 4.86
C GLN A 100 -3.00 -5.05 3.54
N TYR A 101 -3.69 -5.35 2.44
CA TYR A 101 -3.08 -5.55 1.12
C TYR A 101 -3.87 -4.79 0.06
N LEU A 102 -3.22 -3.82 -0.59
CA LEU A 102 -3.73 -3.12 -1.76
C LEU A 102 -2.81 -3.42 -2.94
N GLU A 103 -3.26 -4.31 -3.82
CA GLU A 103 -2.48 -4.85 -4.92
C GLU A 103 -3.14 -4.49 -6.26
N LEU A 104 -2.57 -3.49 -6.95
CA LEU A 104 -3.07 -2.94 -8.21
C LEU A 104 -1.96 -2.92 -9.29
N TYR A 105 -0.93 -3.73 -9.09
CA TYR A 105 0.24 -3.78 -9.97
C TYR A 105 -0.11 -4.25 -11.40
N SER A 106 0.75 -3.93 -12.36
CA SER A 106 0.62 -4.36 -13.77
C SER A 106 -0.75 -4.03 -14.36
N ASN A 107 -1.11 -2.74 -14.31
CA ASN A 107 -2.30 -2.18 -14.92
C ASN A 107 -1.95 -0.91 -15.72
N ASN A 108 -2.94 -0.19 -16.22
CA ASN A 108 -2.76 1.09 -16.89
C ASN A 108 -3.41 2.24 -16.07
N ILE A 109 -3.28 2.18 -14.74
CA ILE A 109 -3.85 3.17 -13.82
C ILE A 109 -3.03 4.46 -13.88
N THR A 110 -3.73 5.58 -14.00
CA THR A 110 -3.16 6.92 -14.16
C THR A 110 -3.48 7.81 -12.96
N GLY A 111 -3.13 9.09 -13.04
CA GLY A 111 -3.41 10.06 -11.97
C GLY A 111 -2.43 9.96 -10.82
N ASN A 112 -2.82 10.51 -9.68
CA ASN A 112 -1.97 10.59 -8.50
C ASN A 112 -2.27 9.45 -7.51
N ILE A 113 -1.31 9.14 -6.65
CA ILE A 113 -1.56 8.31 -5.46
C ILE A 113 -2.36 9.16 -4.47
N PRO A 114 -3.59 8.77 -4.05
CA PRO A 114 -4.36 9.54 -3.10
C PRO A 114 -3.68 9.65 -1.73
N ALA A 115 -3.64 10.86 -1.17
CA ALA A 115 -3.07 11.10 0.15
C ALA A 115 -3.84 10.35 1.27
N GLU A 116 -5.10 10.06 1.03
CA GLU A 116 -6.00 9.33 1.92
C GLU A 116 -5.57 7.87 2.13
N LEU A 117 -4.74 7.30 1.25
CA LEU A 117 -4.15 5.99 1.50
C LEU A 117 -3.29 5.97 2.78
N GLY A 118 -2.79 7.13 3.22
CA GLY A 118 -2.09 7.28 4.50
C GLY A 118 -2.97 7.09 5.74
N THR A 119 -4.29 6.95 5.61
CA THR A 119 -5.19 6.61 6.73
C THR A 119 -5.33 5.11 6.97
N LEU A 120 -4.80 4.27 6.06
CA LEU A 120 -4.88 2.81 6.12
C LEU A 120 -3.84 2.23 7.09
N THR A 121 -3.93 2.55 8.37
CA THR A 121 -2.89 2.23 9.38
C THR A 121 -2.66 0.74 9.59
N ASN A 122 -3.52 -0.13 9.07
CA ASN A 122 -3.35 -1.58 9.06
C ASN A 122 -2.63 -2.10 7.81
N LEU A 123 -2.29 -1.22 6.84
CA LEU A 123 -1.71 -1.64 5.57
C LEU A 123 -0.31 -2.25 5.76
N VAL A 124 -0.12 -3.42 5.19
CA VAL A 124 1.12 -4.22 5.18
C VAL A 124 1.81 -4.16 3.82
N SER A 125 1.03 -4.19 2.74
CA SER A 125 1.53 -4.12 1.36
C SER A 125 0.78 -3.06 0.56
N LEU A 126 1.55 -2.21 -0.13
CA LEU A 126 1.07 -1.27 -1.14
C LEU A 126 1.83 -1.53 -2.44
N ASP A 127 1.18 -2.25 -3.35
CA ASP A 127 1.76 -2.67 -4.62
C ASP A 127 1.07 -1.97 -5.79
N LEU A 128 1.67 -0.89 -6.25
CA LEU A 128 1.20 -0.05 -7.36
C LEU A 128 2.16 -0.04 -8.55
N TYR A 129 3.14 -0.95 -8.57
CA TYR A 129 4.17 -0.99 -9.61
C TYR A 129 3.61 -1.36 -11.00
N LEU A 130 4.33 -1.01 -12.06
CA LEU A 130 3.92 -1.23 -13.45
C LEU A 130 2.54 -0.62 -13.74
N ASN A 131 2.44 0.71 -13.57
CA ASN A 131 1.28 1.53 -13.89
C ASN A 131 1.71 2.83 -14.58
N SER A 132 0.79 3.77 -14.76
CA SER A 132 1.03 5.10 -15.32
C SER A 132 0.75 6.20 -14.29
N LEU A 133 1.01 5.93 -13.01
CA LEU A 133 0.81 6.88 -11.91
C LEU A 133 1.81 8.04 -12.04
N ARG A 134 1.35 9.24 -11.68
CA ARG A 134 2.12 10.49 -11.76
C ARG A 134 1.99 11.32 -10.50
N GLY A 135 2.62 12.50 -10.48
CA GLY A 135 2.63 13.35 -9.30
C GLY A 135 3.59 12.83 -8.23
N THR A 136 3.46 13.33 -7.02
CA THR A 136 4.38 13.04 -5.92
C THR A 136 3.94 11.84 -5.10
N ILE A 137 4.90 11.21 -4.43
CA ILE A 137 4.61 10.23 -3.38
C ILE A 137 4.05 11.00 -2.18
N PRO A 138 2.84 10.71 -1.68
CA PRO A 138 2.26 11.46 -0.57
C PRO A 138 3.03 11.27 0.75
N ASP A 139 3.33 12.38 1.44
CA ASP A 139 3.94 12.35 2.77
C ASP A 139 3.11 11.56 3.80
N THR A 140 1.79 11.52 3.59
CA THR A 140 0.85 10.84 4.47
C THR A 140 1.08 9.34 4.55
N LEU A 141 1.73 8.72 3.54
CA LEU A 141 2.10 7.31 3.58
C LEU A 141 3.06 6.99 4.75
N SER A 142 3.74 8.01 5.30
CA SER A 142 4.58 7.84 6.49
C SER A 142 3.82 7.44 7.75
N LYS A 143 2.49 7.55 7.76
CA LYS A 143 1.62 7.13 8.87
C LYS A 143 1.34 5.62 8.87
N LEU A 144 1.75 4.90 7.83
CA LEU A 144 1.53 3.47 7.67
C LEU A 144 2.57 2.65 8.48
N GLU A 145 2.45 2.68 9.80
CA GLU A 145 3.43 2.09 10.71
C GLU A 145 3.59 0.57 10.57
N LYS A 146 2.62 -0.13 9.96
CA LYS A 146 2.66 -1.58 9.69
C LYS A 146 3.14 -1.93 8.29
N LEU A 147 3.42 -0.93 7.43
CA LEU A 147 3.79 -1.15 6.04
C LEU A 147 5.15 -1.85 5.95
N ARG A 148 5.16 -3.02 5.30
CA ARG A 148 6.35 -3.84 5.07
C ARG A 148 6.81 -3.82 3.62
N PHE A 149 5.86 -3.68 2.68
CA PHE A 149 6.13 -3.71 1.25
C PHE A 149 5.59 -2.43 0.60
N LEU A 150 6.48 -1.63 0.03
CA LEU A 150 6.15 -0.43 -0.75
C LEU A 150 6.80 -0.56 -2.12
N ARG A 151 5.99 -0.91 -3.13
CA ARG A 151 6.43 -1.07 -4.51
C ARG A 151 5.70 -0.08 -5.41
N LEU A 152 6.41 0.94 -5.84
CA LEU A 152 5.93 2.02 -6.71
C LEU A 152 6.72 2.11 -8.01
N ASN A 153 7.59 1.14 -8.25
CA ASN A 153 8.48 1.11 -9.42
C ASN A 153 7.73 1.03 -10.74
N ASN A 154 8.38 1.44 -11.83
CA ASN A 154 7.80 1.47 -13.17
C ASN A 154 6.49 2.27 -13.21
N ASN A 155 6.60 3.57 -12.89
CA ASN A 155 5.56 4.58 -12.94
C ASN A 155 6.13 5.91 -13.51
N SER A 156 5.37 6.98 -13.46
CA SER A 156 5.80 8.33 -13.84
C SER A 156 5.80 9.29 -12.64
N LEU A 157 6.14 8.79 -11.45
CA LEU A 157 6.15 9.57 -10.23
C LEU A 157 7.26 10.62 -10.26
N THR A 158 6.99 11.79 -9.71
CA THR A 158 7.86 12.98 -9.73
C THR A 158 8.08 13.52 -8.32
N GLY A 159 8.91 14.57 -8.21
CA GLY A 159 9.21 15.23 -6.94
C GLY A 159 10.15 14.41 -6.05
N ASN A 160 10.33 14.89 -4.84
CA ASN A 160 11.28 14.28 -3.90
C ASN A 160 10.70 13.03 -3.24
N ILE A 161 11.58 12.12 -2.84
CA ILE A 161 11.22 11.02 -1.94
C ILE A 161 10.93 11.64 -0.57
N PRO A 162 9.71 11.47 0.00
CA PRO A 162 9.39 12.08 1.28
C PRO A 162 10.29 11.56 2.41
N MET A 163 11.03 12.45 3.06
CA MET A 163 11.89 12.12 4.19
C MET A 163 11.12 11.44 5.33
N ALA A 164 9.83 11.74 5.47
CA ALA A 164 8.98 11.16 6.49
C ALA A 164 8.83 9.63 6.36
N LEU A 165 8.98 9.06 5.14
CA LEU A 165 8.90 7.61 4.91
C LEU A 165 10.00 6.83 5.64
N THR A 166 11.14 7.47 5.95
CA THR A 166 12.23 6.82 6.70
C THR A 166 11.84 6.43 8.13
N LYS A 167 10.72 6.96 8.63
CA LYS A 167 10.18 6.67 9.97
C LYS A 167 9.42 5.34 10.03
N ILE A 168 9.06 4.76 8.89
CA ILE A 168 8.34 3.47 8.83
C ILE A 168 9.32 2.35 9.19
N GLN A 169 9.39 1.99 10.47
CA GLN A 169 10.35 1.01 10.97
C GLN A 169 10.05 -0.43 10.51
N SER A 170 8.80 -0.70 10.15
CA SER A 170 8.36 -2.01 9.64
C SER A 170 8.76 -2.28 8.20
N LEU A 171 9.24 -1.26 7.46
CA LEU A 171 9.49 -1.37 6.01
C LEU A 171 10.65 -2.33 5.71
N GLN A 172 10.37 -3.37 4.93
CA GLN A 172 11.29 -4.45 4.58
C GLN A 172 11.64 -4.45 3.09
N VAL A 173 10.71 -4.02 2.25
CA VAL A 173 10.89 -3.94 0.81
C VAL A 173 10.48 -2.56 0.34
N LEU A 174 11.41 -1.90 -0.36
CA LEU A 174 11.19 -0.61 -1.00
C LEU A 174 11.68 -0.71 -2.44
N ASP A 175 10.80 -0.42 -3.39
CA ASP A 175 11.17 -0.27 -4.79
C ASP A 175 10.50 0.98 -5.38
N LEU A 176 11.32 1.98 -5.67
CA LEU A 176 10.95 3.26 -6.29
C LEU A 176 11.61 3.41 -7.67
N SER A 177 12.26 2.36 -8.16
CA SER A 177 13.02 2.38 -9.42
C SER A 177 12.12 2.70 -10.62
N ASN A 178 12.73 3.15 -11.71
CA ASN A 178 12.03 3.45 -12.97
C ASN A 178 10.87 4.45 -12.78
N ASN A 179 11.19 5.63 -12.27
CA ASN A 179 10.30 6.77 -12.07
C ASN A 179 11.00 8.07 -12.51
N ASN A 180 10.40 9.21 -12.25
CA ASN A 180 10.95 10.53 -12.54
C ASN A 180 11.18 11.34 -11.26
N LEU A 181 11.60 10.66 -10.19
CA LEU A 181 11.83 11.24 -8.87
C LEU A 181 13.06 12.16 -8.89
N THR A 182 13.08 13.14 -7.99
CA THR A 182 14.10 14.18 -7.92
C THR A 182 14.69 14.33 -6.52
N GLY A 183 15.77 15.10 -6.40
CA GLY A 183 16.37 15.47 -5.11
C GLY A 183 17.24 14.38 -4.51
N ASP A 184 17.45 14.47 -3.21
CA ASP A 184 18.35 13.57 -2.48
C ASP A 184 17.64 12.25 -2.12
N ILE A 185 18.37 11.15 -2.16
CA ILE A 185 17.89 9.85 -1.64
C ILE A 185 18.07 9.87 -0.12
N PRO A 186 16.99 9.67 0.67
CA PRO A 186 17.10 9.55 2.13
C PRO A 186 17.96 8.32 2.51
N VAL A 187 18.87 8.51 3.49
CA VAL A 187 19.81 7.43 3.91
C VAL A 187 19.66 7.04 5.37
N ASN A 188 18.71 7.63 6.08
CA ASN A 188 18.49 7.41 7.51
C ASN A 188 17.24 6.55 7.79
N GLY A 189 17.03 6.15 9.05
CA GLY A 189 15.91 5.33 9.49
C GLY A 189 15.86 3.99 8.72
N SER A 190 14.67 3.53 8.36
CA SER A 190 14.48 2.30 7.60
C SER A 190 15.16 2.32 6.22
N PHE A 191 15.38 3.51 5.63
CA PHE A 191 15.98 3.64 4.30
C PHE A 191 17.47 3.28 4.28
N SER A 192 18.15 3.28 5.42
CA SER A 192 19.54 2.79 5.53
C SER A 192 19.71 1.31 5.18
N LEU A 193 18.61 0.55 5.11
CA LEU A 193 18.61 -0.88 4.77
C LEU A 193 18.50 -1.14 3.26
N PHE A 194 18.17 -0.13 2.47
CA PHE A 194 17.93 -0.30 1.04
C PHE A 194 19.17 0.07 0.22
N THR A 195 19.37 -0.67 -0.85
CA THR A 195 20.49 -0.50 -1.77
C THR A 195 20.12 0.43 -2.92
N PRO A 196 21.09 0.94 -3.68
CA PRO A 196 20.84 1.79 -4.84
C PRO A 196 19.84 1.22 -5.85
N ILE A 197 19.70 -0.12 -5.92
CA ILE A 197 18.76 -0.76 -6.87
C ILE A 197 17.31 -0.31 -6.62
N SER A 198 16.94 -0.03 -5.38
CA SER A 198 15.59 0.44 -5.01
C SER A 198 15.23 1.80 -5.62
N TYR A 199 16.22 2.53 -6.14
CA TYR A 199 16.08 3.90 -6.66
C TYR A 199 16.54 4.04 -8.11
N ASN A 200 17.02 2.98 -8.73
CA ASN A 200 17.59 3.00 -10.08
C ASN A 200 16.64 3.61 -11.12
N ASN A 201 17.22 4.15 -12.19
CA ASN A 201 16.44 4.74 -13.29
C ASN A 201 15.47 5.86 -12.85
N ASN A 202 15.96 6.72 -11.95
CA ASN A 202 15.37 8.01 -11.63
C ASN A 202 16.41 9.09 -11.99
N PRO A 203 16.37 9.66 -13.20
CA PRO A 203 17.48 10.44 -13.75
C PRO A 203 17.77 11.74 -12.99
N PHE A 204 16.83 12.22 -12.18
CA PHE A 204 16.95 13.44 -11.41
C PHE A 204 17.20 13.23 -9.91
N LEU A 205 17.30 11.98 -9.45
CA LEU A 205 17.77 11.69 -8.10
C LEU A 205 19.28 11.89 -8.02
N LYS A 206 19.73 12.49 -6.94
CA LYS A 206 21.16 12.61 -6.66
C LYS A 206 21.69 11.24 -6.19
N ALA A 207 22.84 10.87 -6.74
CA ALA A 207 23.51 9.64 -6.33
C ALA A 207 23.74 9.61 -4.81
N LEU A 208 23.57 8.42 -4.22
CA LEU A 208 23.98 8.19 -2.84
C LEU A 208 25.46 8.54 -2.72
N PRO A 209 25.92 9.18 -1.62
CA PRO A 209 27.35 9.36 -1.36
C PRO A 209 28.02 7.99 -1.48
N ALA A 210 29.10 7.93 -2.26
CA ALA A 210 29.89 6.71 -2.34
C ALA A 210 30.29 6.32 -0.92
N SER A 211 29.98 5.09 -0.51
CA SER A 211 30.50 4.55 0.74
C SER A 211 32.02 4.70 0.71
N PRO A 212 32.67 5.22 1.77
CA PRO A 212 34.12 5.27 1.78
C PRO A 212 34.65 3.88 1.46
N PRO A 213 35.70 3.76 0.63
CA PRO A 213 36.25 2.47 0.26
C PRO A 213 36.56 1.73 1.57
N SER A 214 35.95 0.55 1.72
CA SER A 214 36.24 -0.34 2.83
C SER A 214 37.75 -0.50 2.86
N SER A 215 38.41 0.05 3.89
CA SER A 215 39.84 -0.16 4.11
C SER A 215 40.02 -1.63 4.47
N VAL A 216 40.21 -2.45 3.49
CA VAL A 216 40.73 -3.80 3.67
C VAL A 216 42.09 -3.57 4.30
N PRO A 217 42.37 -4.07 5.51
CA PRO A 217 43.72 -4.03 6.04
C PRO A 217 44.63 -4.74 5.05
N SER A 218 45.54 -4.01 4.43
CA SER A 218 46.59 -4.59 3.61
C SER A 218 47.43 -5.46 4.56
N THR A 219 47.21 -6.76 4.54
CA THR A 219 48.16 -7.70 5.13
C THR A 219 49.50 -7.51 4.41
N PRO A 220 50.59 -7.24 5.16
CA PRO A 220 51.88 -7.13 4.53
C PRO A 220 52.23 -8.47 3.84
N PRO A 221 52.94 -8.43 2.72
CA PRO A 221 53.35 -9.68 2.04
C PRO A 221 54.22 -10.51 3.01
N SER A 222 53.76 -11.73 3.29
CA SER A 222 54.53 -12.73 4.02
C SER A 222 55.81 -12.99 3.27
N SER A 223 56.96 -12.75 3.95
CA SER A 223 58.29 -13.14 3.47
C SER A 223 58.33 -14.60 3.03
N PRO A 224 59.05 -14.94 1.97
CA PRO A 224 59.20 -16.34 1.53
C PRO A 224 59.90 -17.13 2.61
N ALA A 225 59.23 -18.16 3.11
CA ALA A 225 59.83 -19.15 4.00
C ALA A 225 60.90 -19.93 3.22
N THR A 226 62.16 -19.81 3.66
CA THR A 226 63.27 -20.60 3.20
C THR A 226 63.02 -22.07 3.56
N LEU A 227 62.82 -22.89 2.54
CA LEU A 227 62.67 -24.35 2.66
C LEU A 227 64.02 -24.94 2.93
N SER A 228 64.35 -25.25 4.17
CA SER A 228 65.54 -26.05 4.52
C SER A 228 65.22 -27.54 4.29
N LEU A 229 65.83 -28.10 3.27
CA LEU A 229 65.88 -29.54 3.01
C LEU A 229 66.74 -30.26 4.11
N PHE A 230 66.04 -30.95 5.02
CA PHE A 230 66.70 -31.96 5.84
C PHE A 230 66.67 -33.31 5.10
N LEU A 231 67.83 -33.70 4.55
CA LEU A 231 68.10 -35.05 4.09
C LEU A 231 68.29 -35.89 5.32
N SER A 232 67.46 -36.90 5.54
CA SER A 232 67.72 -38.00 6.48
C SER A 232 68.34 -39.19 5.71
N PRO A 233 69.33 -39.86 6.27
CA PRO A 233 69.99 -41.01 5.61
C PRO A 233 69.16 -42.29 5.74
N PRO A 234 69.34 -43.28 4.86
CA PRO A 234 68.59 -44.54 4.88
C PRO A 234 69.10 -45.47 5.97
N SER A 235 68.17 -46.01 6.76
CA SER A 235 68.48 -47.16 7.66
C SER A 235 68.26 -48.44 6.93
N VAL A 236 69.32 -49.23 6.94
CA VAL A 236 69.39 -50.62 6.51
C VAL A 236 68.87 -51.51 7.67
N CYS A 237 67.94 -52.37 7.40
CA CYS A 237 67.82 -53.81 7.71
C CYS A 237 66.38 -54.25 7.29
#